data_c2f787aa48e0b7673ebaa42f5365c5af
#
_entry.id   c2f787aa48e0b7673ebaa42f5365c5af
#
_cell.length_a   1.000
_cell.length_b   1.000
_cell.length_c   1.000
_cell.angle_alpha   90.00
_cell.angle_beta   90.00
_cell.angle_gamma   90.00
#
_symmetry.space_group_name_H-M   'P 1'
#
loop_
_entity.id
_entity.type
_entity.pdbx_description
1 polymer ?
#
loop_
_entity_poly.entity_id
_entity_poly.type
_entity_poly.pdbx_seq_one_letter_code
_entity_poly.pdbx_strand_id
1 'polypeptide(L)'
;TGLWSGALAGAIASTLNGSLADDAQGNNGSATQITLTDASAFPTTGEILVGGELITYTGKSSNILTGITRGANGSTRSAHSNGAIVEDTAGFIGWGEASSASTVVLPSADWSLDNFGQTLVATILDGKTFTWEPINVNVNAPQTRATVATGNPTKSIMTIVSDQDRHLFHLGTETTIGTNASQDKMFIRFSDQEDIADYAPTSTNTAGTFQLDDGTEIRGAVKGKDYIFILTDTAAYISQFVGPPFTFSIRKVGSNCGLIGKHALVYADGVVYWMADSGGFFVYDGTVKSLPCSVEDFVFTTNNTGDLGISFDQAKKVYAGYNTLFGEVTWYYPKSGSNVIDRNVTFNYTENTWTTGSLARTTYYDAQLFDHPYATEYGLTGVPTFPTIKGATNANGSTTFYEHEKGVDQVNTAGTTAILANVQSGDFQLAVDGNGEFFTKIRRFIPDFKRITGNAQITINLKDFPVDTAASSPLGPFTISSSTEKVDTRARGRAASLKIENISSGQSWRYGTFRADVQPDGRR
;
A
#
# COMPACT_ATOMS: atom_id res chain seq x y z
N THR A 1 10.30 4.99 15.76
CA THR A 1 10.52 5.56 14.42
C THR A 1 12.01 5.50 14.10
N GLY A 2 12.53 4.31 13.83
CA GLY A 2 13.89 4.12 13.36
C GLY A 2 13.98 4.57 11.90
N LEU A 3 14.91 5.49 11.61
CA LEU A 3 15.38 5.71 10.25
C LEU A 3 16.02 4.41 9.77
N TRP A 4 15.43 3.75 8.81
CA TRP A 4 16.03 2.63 8.11
C TRP A 4 17.09 3.18 7.16
N SER A 5 18.29 3.44 7.66
CA SER A 5 19.46 3.54 6.84
C SER A 5 20.06 2.14 6.75
N GLY A 6 19.39 1.26 6.03
CA GLY A 6 20.01 0.04 5.56
C GLY A 6 21.05 0.45 4.54
N ALA A 7 22.32 0.22 4.82
CA ALA A 7 23.32 0.30 3.79
C ALA A 7 22.91 -0.68 2.69
N LEU A 8 22.37 -0.18 1.59
CA LEU A 8 22.32 -0.94 0.36
C LEU A 8 23.74 -1.47 0.11
N ALA A 9 23.86 -2.70 -0.37
CA ALA A 9 25.17 -3.27 -0.65
C ALA A 9 25.94 -2.31 -1.57
N GLY A 10 26.96 -1.64 -1.01
CA GLY A 10 27.69 -0.58 -1.69
C GLY A 10 27.56 0.81 -1.07
N ALA A 11 26.79 0.99 0.02
CA ALA A 11 26.79 2.28 0.71
C ALA A 11 28.21 2.62 1.16
N ILE A 12 28.70 3.75 0.68
CA ILE A 12 29.99 4.29 1.06
C ILE A 12 29.81 4.91 2.44
N ALA A 13 30.52 4.38 3.42
CA ALA A 13 30.49 4.89 4.78
C ALA A 13 31.89 5.09 5.34
N SER A 14 32.01 6.08 6.23
CA SER A 14 33.24 6.39 6.97
C SER A 14 32.86 6.91 8.36
N THR A 15 33.80 7.48 9.07
CA THR A 15 33.56 8.17 10.34
C THR A 15 34.18 9.54 10.34
N LEU A 16 33.64 10.46 11.14
CA LEU A 16 34.24 11.76 11.37
C LEU A 16 35.60 11.63 12.03
N ASN A 17 36.60 12.31 11.51
CA ASN A 17 37.87 12.51 12.17
C ASN A 17 37.87 13.94 12.75
N GLY A 18 37.43 14.06 14.00
CA GLY A 18 37.15 15.29 14.70
C GLY A 18 35.66 15.57 14.87
N SER A 19 35.27 16.19 15.98
CA SER A 19 33.88 16.53 16.28
C SER A 19 33.40 17.71 15.42
N LEU A 20 32.11 17.72 15.06
CA LEU A 20 31.42 18.86 14.47
C LEU A 20 30.61 19.58 15.54
N ALA A 21 30.76 20.88 15.67
CA ALA A 21 29.94 21.72 16.54
C ALA A 21 28.54 21.97 15.90
N ASP A 22 27.61 22.46 16.71
CA ASP A 22 26.30 22.91 16.21
C ASP A 22 26.41 24.34 15.66
N ASP A 23 27.26 24.52 14.68
CA ASP A 23 27.45 25.76 13.93
C ASP A 23 27.60 25.46 12.42
N ALA A 24 27.83 26.48 11.61
CA ALA A 24 28.02 26.29 10.17
C ALA A 24 29.42 25.83 9.78
N GLN A 25 30.28 25.58 10.74
CA GLN A 25 31.70 25.26 10.53
C GLN A 25 31.90 23.75 10.26
N GLY A 26 33.01 23.45 9.69
CA GLY A 26 33.54 22.09 9.58
C GLY A 26 34.18 21.60 10.87
N ASN A 27 34.89 20.47 10.81
CA ASN A 27 35.62 19.94 11.94
C ASN A 27 37.11 20.35 11.92
N ASN A 28 37.82 20.06 12.98
CA ASN A 28 39.29 20.32 13.09
C ASN A 28 39.67 21.80 12.85
N GLY A 29 38.78 22.75 13.28
CA GLY A 29 39.04 24.19 13.16
C GLY A 29 38.90 24.74 11.75
N SER A 30 38.31 24.02 10.82
CA SER A 30 38.08 24.48 9.46
C SER A 30 36.68 25.06 9.31
N ALA A 31 36.57 26.22 8.63
CA ALA A 31 35.28 26.82 8.38
C ALA A 31 34.44 26.13 7.29
N THR A 32 35.08 25.39 6.38
CA THR A 32 34.42 24.90 5.15
C THR A 32 34.80 23.47 4.78
N GLN A 33 35.38 22.72 5.70
CA GLN A 33 35.89 21.38 5.42
C GLN A 33 35.51 20.39 6.51
N ILE A 34 35.23 19.15 6.11
CA ILE A 34 35.04 18.02 7.01
C ILE A 34 36.11 16.98 6.73
N THR A 35 36.83 16.58 7.76
CA THR A 35 37.81 15.49 7.68
C THR A 35 37.15 14.19 8.10
N LEU A 36 37.29 13.18 7.25
CA LEU A 36 36.84 11.81 7.54
C LEU A 36 38.03 10.92 7.89
N THR A 37 37.79 9.80 8.49
CA THR A 37 38.83 8.78 8.75
C THR A 37 39.33 8.17 7.44
N ASP A 38 38.42 7.91 6.53
CA ASP A 38 38.68 7.48 5.16
C ASP A 38 37.62 8.01 4.21
N ALA A 39 37.98 8.83 3.25
CA ALA A 39 37.09 9.33 2.21
C ALA A 39 37.43 8.75 0.82
N SER A 40 38.30 7.74 0.72
CA SER A 40 38.79 7.22 -0.57
C SER A 40 37.62 6.81 -1.50
N ALA A 41 36.58 6.17 -0.95
CA ALA A 41 35.43 5.68 -1.69
C ALA A 41 34.38 6.75 -2.00
N PHE A 42 34.41 7.91 -1.33
CA PHE A 42 33.42 8.98 -1.55
C PHE A 42 33.63 9.67 -2.90
N PRO A 43 32.57 10.12 -3.61
CA PRO A 43 32.66 10.94 -4.81
C PRO A 43 33.45 12.23 -4.58
N THR A 44 33.82 12.92 -5.66
CA THR A 44 34.48 14.24 -5.56
C THR A 44 33.55 15.36 -5.10
N THR A 45 32.26 15.20 -5.33
CA THR A 45 31.18 16.11 -4.88
C THR A 45 29.98 15.26 -4.49
N GLY A 46 29.16 15.70 -3.56
CA GLY A 46 27.96 14.94 -3.16
C GLY A 46 27.33 15.46 -1.89
N GLU A 47 26.59 14.59 -1.27
CA GLU A 47 25.92 14.80 -0.01
C GLU A 47 26.20 13.63 0.95
N ILE A 48 26.37 13.95 2.21
CA ILE A 48 26.59 12.96 3.27
C ILE A 48 25.53 13.12 4.35
N LEU A 49 25.21 11.99 4.99
CA LEU A 49 24.36 11.92 6.17
C LEU A 49 25.21 11.67 7.41
N VAL A 50 25.05 12.51 8.43
CA VAL A 50 25.72 12.36 9.72
C VAL A 50 24.67 12.50 10.83
N GLY A 51 24.33 11.40 11.49
CA GLY A 51 23.41 11.42 12.65
C GLY A 51 22.03 12.03 12.39
N GLY A 52 21.57 12.09 11.13
CA GLY A 52 20.30 12.72 10.72
C GLY A 52 20.43 14.11 10.11
N GLU A 53 21.62 14.68 10.08
CA GLU A 53 21.92 15.91 9.35
C GLU A 53 22.44 15.58 7.96
N LEU A 54 21.90 16.25 6.93
CA LEU A 54 22.41 16.23 5.57
C LEU A 54 23.42 17.37 5.38
N ILE A 55 24.56 17.04 4.82
CA ILE A 55 25.65 17.99 4.55
C ILE A 55 26.10 17.81 3.10
N THR A 56 25.97 18.84 2.29
CA THR A 56 26.51 18.82 0.92
C THR A 56 27.96 19.26 0.91
N TYR A 57 28.74 18.75 -0.06
CA TYR A 57 30.10 19.16 -0.31
C TYR A 57 30.39 19.29 -1.82
N THR A 58 31.25 20.22 -2.18
CA THR A 58 31.52 20.54 -3.58
C THR A 58 32.91 20.11 -4.04
N GLY A 59 33.72 19.52 -3.17
CA GLY A 59 35.04 19.02 -3.50
C GLY A 59 35.56 18.01 -2.49
N LYS A 60 36.54 17.19 -2.92
CA LYS A 60 37.22 16.22 -2.07
C LYS A 60 38.72 16.26 -2.35
N SER A 61 39.52 16.28 -1.29
CA SER A 61 41.00 16.18 -1.37
C SER A 61 41.48 15.18 -0.30
N SER A 62 41.97 14.03 -0.71
CA SER A 62 42.29 12.94 0.23
C SER A 62 41.12 12.60 1.14
N ASN A 63 41.28 12.67 2.45
CA ASN A 63 40.24 12.40 3.44
C ASN A 63 39.44 13.65 3.85
N ILE A 64 39.49 14.74 3.10
CA ILE A 64 38.86 16.02 3.40
C ILE A 64 37.81 16.31 2.35
N LEU A 65 36.56 16.52 2.81
CA LEU A 65 35.45 17.05 2.03
C LEU A 65 35.46 18.58 2.14
N THR A 66 35.40 19.28 1.01
CA THR A 66 35.54 20.74 0.95
C THR A 66 34.29 21.42 0.40
N GLY A 67 34.12 22.70 0.73
CA GLY A 67 32.94 23.47 0.28
C GLY A 67 31.64 22.92 0.86
N ILE A 68 31.64 22.65 2.17
CA ILE A 68 30.50 22.06 2.87
C ILE A 68 29.35 23.06 3.07
N THR A 69 28.12 22.56 3.03
CA THR A 69 26.92 23.27 3.51
C THR A 69 26.21 22.37 4.50
N ARG A 70 26.14 22.82 5.76
CA ARG A 70 25.53 22.13 6.89
C ARG A 70 24.00 22.31 6.88
N GLY A 71 23.25 21.32 7.35
CA GLY A 71 21.78 21.37 7.40
C GLY A 71 21.14 21.44 6.02
N ALA A 72 21.72 20.79 5.02
CA ALA A 72 21.22 20.79 3.66
C ALA A 72 19.82 20.15 3.55
N ASN A 73 19.08 20.49 2.50
CA ASN A 73 17.77 19.93 2.15
C ASN A 73 16.74 19.95 3.29
N GLY A 74 16.80 20.99 4.13
CA GLY A 74 15.87 21.17 5.25
C GLY A 74 16.14 20.29 6.47
N SER A 75 17.27 19.58 6.50
CA SER A 75 17.71 18.87 7.71
C SER A 75 18.13 19.84 8.80
N THR A 76 17.98 19.44 10.06
CA THR A 76 18.41 20.27 11.20
C THR A 76 19.89 20.04 11.46
N ARG A 77 20.65 21.12 11.46
CA ARG A 77 22.05 21.10 11.86
C ARG A 77 22.17 20.70 13.35
N SER A 78 23.14 19.89 13.67
CA SER A 78 23.38 19.41 15.04
C SER A 78 24.86 19.14 15.29
N ALA A 79 25.26 19.07 16.58
CA ALA A 79 26.61 18.66 16.96
C ALA A 79 26.79 17.16 16.75
N HIS A 80 27.97 16.78 16.24
CA HIS A 80 28.35 15.36 16.05
C HIS A 80 29.70 15.08 16.71
N SER A 81 29.79 13.96 17.41
CA SER A 81 31.02 13.52 18.06
C SER A 81 32.05 13.03 17.07
N ASN A 82 33.33 13.11 17.46
CA ASN A 82 34.39 12.40 16.75
C ASN A 82 34.04 10.90 16.66
N GLY A 83 34.25 10.30 15.48
CA GLY A 83 33.88 8.91 15.21
C GLY A 83 32.41 8.70 14.82
N ALA A 84 31.59 9.76 14.74
CA ALA A 84 30.22 9.63 14.22
C ALA A 84 30.24 9.07 12.79
N ILE A 85 29.31 8.17 12.50
CA ILE A 85 29.18 7.54 11.18
C ILE A 85 28.78 8.59 10.14
N VAL A 86 29.48 8.55 9.02
CA VAL A 86 29.23 9.39 7.85
C VAL A 86 28.90 8.47 6.69
N GLU A 87 27.75 8.66 6.08
CA GLU A 87 27.27 7.85 4.95
C GLU A 87 27.11 8.75 3.72
N ASP A 88 27.59 8.29 2.56
CA ASP A 88 27.32 8.94 1.28
C ASP A 88 25.86 8.72 0.88
N THR A 89 25.15 9.79 0.55
CA THR A 89 23.72 9.70 0.18
C THR A 89 23.52 9.45 -1.31
N ALA A 90 24.55 9.44 -2.13
CA ALA A 90 24.45 9.24 -3.58
C ALA A 90 23.82 7.90 -4.00
N GLY A 91 23.76 6.93 -3.07
CA GLY A 91 23.07 5.65 -3.25
C GLY A 91 21.73 5.55 -2.53
N PHE A 92 21.31 6.58 -1.80
CA PHE A 92 20.01 6.59 -1.15
C PHE A 92 18.93 7.00 -2.16
N ILE A 93 18.19 6.04 -2.64
CA ILE A 93 16.92 6.32 -3.32
C ILE A 93 15.88 6.34 -2.22
N GLY A 94 15.45 7.54 -1.83
CA GLY A 94 14.36 7.73 -0.89
C GLY A 94 13.07 7.12 -1.43
N TRP A 95 12.15 6.78 -0.55
CA TRP A 95 10.79 6.40 -0.95
C TRP A 95 10.17 7.55 -1.73
N GLY A 96 9.96 7.36 -3.05
CA GLY A 96 9.33 8.33 -3.93
C GLY A 96 10.28 9.30 -4.66
N GLU A 97 11.59 9.15 -4.58
CA GLU A 97 12.49 9.88 -5.46
C GLU A 97 12.52 9.27 -6.87
N ALA A 98 12.31 10.14 -7.85
CA ALA A 98 12.50 9.75 -9.24
C ALA A 98 13.98 9.49 -9.50
N SER A 99 14.31 8.36 -10.14
CA SER A 99 15.65 8.11 -10.65
C SER A 99 16.08 9.27 -11.57
N SER A 100 17.32 9.70 -11.45
CA SER A 100 17.94 10.68 -12.35
C SER A 100 18.06 10.19 -13.81
N ALA A 101 17.80 8.91 -14.06
CA ALA A 101 17.74 8.32 -15.39
C ALA A 101 16.29 8.37 -15.92
N SER A 102 16.02 9.27 -16.83
CA SER A 102 14.71 9.57 -17.40
C SER A 102 14.02 8.44 -18.21
N THR A 103 14.60 7.26 -18.26
CA THR A 103 14.13 6.14 -19.11
C THR A 103 14.05 4.79 -18.42
N VAL A 104 14.44 4.68 -17.15
CA VAL A 104 14.33 3.43 -16.41
C VAL A 104 13.18 3.57 -15.41
N VAL A 105 12.08 2.87 -15.65
CA VAL A 105 11.06 2.63 -14.62
C VAL A 105 11.69 1.68 -13.61
N LEU A 106 12.33 2.23 -12.59
CA LEU A 106 12.81 1.43 -11.47
C LEU A 106 11.56 0.90 -10.74
N PRO A 107 11.48 -0.41 -10.49
CA PRO A 107 10.47 -0.92 -9.58
C PRO A 107 10.63 -0.21 -8.24
N SER A 108 9.51 0.20 -7.64
CA SER A 108 9.52 0.78 -6.29
C SER A 108 10.25 -0.19 -5.36
N ALA A 109 11.07 0.34 -4.45
CA ALA A 109 11.66 -0.45 -3.39
C ALA A 109 10.50 -1.04 -2.55
N ASP A 110 10.28 -2.33 -2.73
CA ASP A 110 9.16 -3.05 -2.15
C ASP A 110 9.69 -4.02 -1.10
N TRP A 111 9.18 -3.89 0.13
CA TRP A 111 9.63 -4.65 1.28
C TRP A 111 8.64 -5.76 1.63
N SER A 112 9.15 -6.91 2.03
CA SER A 112 8.44 -7.91 2.81
C SER A 112 8.85 -7.78 4.26
N LEU A 113 7.88 -7.65 5.14
CA LEU A 113 8.09 -7.51 6.57
C LEU A 113 7.36 -8.63 7.29
N ASP A 114 8.06 -9.32 8.18
CA ASP A 114 7.47 -10.37 9.00
C ASP A 114 8.22 -10.54 10.33
N ASN A 115 7.61 -11.22 11.28
CA ASN A 115 8.20 -11.46 12.60
C ASN A 115 8.63 -12.92 12.74
N PHE A 116 9.90 -13.15 13.04
CA PHE A 116 10.42 -14.43 13.45
C PHE A 116 10.58 -14.42 14.99
N GLY A 117 9.50 -14.78 15.67
CA GLY A 117 9.42 -14.54 17.12
C GLY A 117 9.44 -13.05 17.46
N GLN A 118 10.46 -12.57 18.14
CA GLN A 118 10.65 -11.16 18.46
C GLN A 118 11.48 -10.40 17.41
N THR A 119 12.18 -11.12 16.56
CA THR A 119 13.04 -10.54 15.52
C THR A 119 12.20 -10.13 14.31
N LEU A 120 12.25 -8.86 13.93
CA LEU A 120 11.69 -8.41 12.66
C LEU A 120 12.60 -8.84 11.52
N VAL A 121 12.05 -9.51 10.54
CA VAL A 121 12.69 -9.88 9.29
C VAL A 121 12.18 -8.98 8.17
N ALA A 122 13.07 -8.35 7.45
CA ALA A 122 12.75 -7.44 6.36
C ALA A 122 13.56 -7.78 5.11
N THR A 123 12.88 -8.02 4.00
CA THR A 123 13.54 -8.33 2.73
C THR A 123 13.11 -7.34 1.66
N ILE A 124 14.09 -6.73 1.00
CA ILE A 124 13.82 -5.88 -0.15
C ILE A 124 13.64 -6.76 -1.40
N LEU A 125 12.71 -6.37 -2.25
CA LEU A 125 12.46 -7.06 -3.52
C LEU A 125 13.76 -7.23 -4.33
N ASP A 126 14.04 -8.45 -4.75
CA ASP A 126 15.28 -8.84 -5.46
C ASP A 126 16.57 -8.44 -4.72
N GLY A 127 16.53 -8.39 -3.41
CA GLY A 127 17.66 -7.98 -2.57
C GLY A 127 17.81 -8.80 -1.29
N LYS A 128 18.61 -8.26 -0.39
CA LYS A 128 19.01 -8.90 0.86
C LYS A 128 17.91 -8.88 1.91
N THR A 129 18.03 -9.82 2.83
CA THR A 129 17.23 -9.89 4.05
C THR A 129 17.97 -9.22 5.21
N PHE A 130 17.24 -8.48 6.00
CA PHE A 130 17.72 -7.79 7.19
C PHE A 130 16.95 -8.29 8.40
N THR A 131 17.62 -8.32 9.54
CA THR A 131 17.02 -8.61 10.85
C THR A 131 17.16 -7.42 11.77
N TRP A 132 16.12 -7.19 12.56
CA TRP A 132 16.10 -6.18 13.58
C TRP A 132 15.47 -6.74 14.85
N GLU A 133 16.20 -6.64 15.96
CA GLU A 133 15.69 -7.03 17.26
C GLU A 133 15.33 -5.78 18.06
N PRO A 134 14.13 -5.69 18.63
CA PRO A 134 13.79 -4.64 19.58
C PRO A 134 14.61 -4.88 20.86
N ILE A 135 15.79 -4.30 20.91
CA ILE A 135 16.64 -4.47 22.09
C ILE A 135 15.98 -3.82 23.28
N ASN A 136 15.89 -4.66 24.32
CA ASN A 136 15.73 -4.31 25.71
C ASN A 136 15.42 -2.85 25.99
N VAL A 137 14.21 -2.65 26.35
CA VAL A 137 13.51 -1.49 26.89
C VAL A 137 14.27 -0.65 27.93
N ASN A 138 15.55 -0.49 27.80
CA ASN A 138 16.23 0.64 28.40
C ASN A 138 15.93 1.84 27.51
N VAL A 139 14.95 2.61 27.89
CA VAL A 139 14.43 3.82 27.23
C VAL A 139 15.50 4.85 26.82
N ASN A 140 16.75 4.63 27.19
CA ASN A 140 17.90 5.49 26.94
C ASN A 140 19.01 4.84 26.07
N ALA A 141 18.85 3.58 25.64
CA ALA A 141 19.81 2.99 24.71
C ALA A 141 19.48 3.43 23.27
N PRO A 142 20.48 3.87 22.48
CA PRO A 142 20.26 4.16 21.07
C PRO A 142 19.73 2.88 20.39
N GLN A 143 18.65 3.01 19.64
CA GLN A 143 18.07 1.90 18.89
C GLN A 143 19.12 1.39 17.90
N THR A 144 19.42 0.10 17.94
CA THR A 144 20.32 -0.52 16.97
C THR A 144 19.64 -0.56 15.60
N ARG A 145 20.44 -0.36 14.57
CA ARG A 145 19.97 -0.50 13.18
C ARG A 145 19.74 -1.98 12.84
N ALA A 146 18.86 -2.24 11.89
CA ALA A 146 18.73 -3.54 11.27
C ALA A 146 20.06 -3.96 10.64
N THR A 147 20.41 -5.23 10.77
CA THR A 147 21.62 -5.81 10.19
C THR A 147 21.27 -6.79 9.09
N VAL A 148 22.18 -6.97 8.14
CA VAL A 148 22.01 -8.02 7.12
C VAL A 148 21.99 -9.37 7.81
N ALA A 149 20.98 -10.18 7.54
CA ALA A 149 20.86 -11.53 8.08
C ALA A 149 21.99 -12.40 7.49
N THR A 150 22.78 -13.00 8.40
CA THR A 150 23.86 -13.91 8.00
C THR A 150 23.32 -15.28 7.59
N GLY A 151 23.97 -15.96 6.66
CA GLY A 151 23.56 -17.28 6.18
C GLY A 151 22.35 -17.27 5.23
N ASN A 152 21.68 -16.14 5.10
CA ASN A 152 20.51 -15.99 4.23
C ASN A 152 20.90 -15.84 2.74
N PRO A 153 20.02 -16.23 1.81
CA PRO A 153 20.15 -15.84 0.42
C PRO A 153 20.30 -14.32 0.29
N THR A 154 21.10 -13.90 -0.67
CA THR A 154 21.38 -12.47 -0.90
C THR A 154 20.37 -11.84 -1.87
N LYS A 155 19.49 -12.66 -2.47
CA LYS A 155 18.50 -12.24 -3.43
C LYS A 155 17.22 -13.05 -3.29
N SER A 156 16.10 -12.37 -3.06
CA SER A 156 14.78 -12.99 -2.94
C SER A 156 13.70 -12.01 -3.37
N ILE A 157 12.60 -12.51 -3.94
CA ILE A 157 11.43 -11.68 -4.24
C ILE A 157 10.74 -11.25 -2.94
N MET A 158 10.57 -12.21 -2.01
CA MET A 158 10.01 -11.93 -0.68
C MET A 158 10.41 -13.00 0.32
N THR A 159 10.21 -12.66 1.58
CA THR A 159 10.29 -13.61 2.69
C THR A 159 8.97 -13.65 3.45
N ILE A 160 8.65 -14.79 4.02
CA ILE A 160 7.48 -15.01 4.86
C ILE A 160 7.80 -16.07 5.92
N VAL A 161 7.34 -15.87 7.15
CA VAL A 161 7.57 -16.79 8.26
C VAL A 161 6.40 -17.77 8.36
N SER A 162 6.70 -19.05 8.51
CA SER A 162 5.71 -20.05 8.94
C SER A 162 5.57 -19.94 10.46
N ASP A 163 4.43 -19.40 10.93
CA ASP A 163 4.25 -19.07 12.36
C ASP A 163 4.12 -20.30 13.25
N GLN A 164 3.61 -21.41 12.70
CA GLN A 164 3.32 -22.63 13.46
C GLN A 164 4.59 -23.37 13.88
N ASP A 165 5.58 -23.36 13.05
CA ASP A 165 6.79 -24.17 13.15
C ASP A 165 8.09 -23.36 13.05
N ARG A 166 7.96 -22.07 12.87
CA ARG A 166 9.02 -21.07 12.85
C ARG A 166 10.14 -21.38 11.86
N HIS A 167 9.78 -21.47 10.58
CA HIS A 167 10.70 -21.48 9.47
C HIS A 167 10.59 -20.17 8.69
N LEU A 168 11.70 -19.63 8.22
CA LEU A 168 11.70 -18.49 7.31
C LEU A 168 11.79 -18.96 5.87
N PHE A 169 10.79 -18.62 5.07
CA PHE A 169 10.75 -18.90 3.63
C PHE A 169 11.36 -17.74 2.86
N HIS A 170 12.21 -18.09 1.90
CA HIS A 170 12.64 -17.23 0.82
C HIS A 170 11.98 -17.68 -0.48
N LEU A 171 11.19 -16.81 -1.09
CA LEU A 171 10.43 -17.06 -2.30
C LEU A 171 11.11 -16.37 -3.48
N GLY A 172 11.26 -17.06 -4.62
CA GLY A 172 11.95 -16.56 -5.80
C GLY A 172 13.42 -16.23 -5.51
N THR A 173 14.16 -17.20 -5.00
CA THR A 173 15.50 -16.99 -4.43
C THR A 173 16.62 -17.73 -5.16
N GLU A 174 17.81 -17.63 -4.63
CA GLU A 174 19.02 -18.26 -5.17
C GLU A 174 18.99 -19.78 -5.03
N THR A 175 19.33 -20.49 -6.08
CA THR A 175 19.55 -21.95 -6.03
C THR A 175 20.87 -22.30 -5.34
N THR A 176 21.85 -21.36 -5.38
CA THR A 176 23.11 -21.43 -4.64
C THR A 176 23.26 -20.19 -3.79
N ILE A 177 23.21 -20.37 -2.47
CA ILE A 177 23.26 -19.26 -1.50
C ILE A 177 24.52 -18.41 -1.71
N GLY A 178 24.34 -17.08 -1.72
CA GLY A 178 25.43 -16.13 -1.91
C GLY A 178 25.84 -15.90 -3.37
N THR A 179 25.13 -16.51 -4.33
CA THR A 179 25.39 -16.35 -5.75
C THR A 179 24.22 -15.67 -6.45
N ASN A 180 24.22 -14.34 -6.52
CA ASN A 180 23.14 -13.54 -7.10
C ASN A 180 22.69 -13.98 -8.50
N ALA A 181 23.63 -14.49 -9.31
CA ALA A 181 23.35 -14.97 -10.66
C ALA A 181 22.56 -16.30 -10.69
N SER A 182 22.45 -16.99 -9.56
CA SER A 182 21.71 -18.25 -9.44
C SER A 182 20.26 -18.05 -8.99
N GLN A 183 19.77 -16.80 -8.95
CA GLN A 183 18.37 -16.55 -8.61
C GLN A 183 17.45 -17.20 -9.63
N ASP A 184 16.55 -18.04 -9.14
CA ASP A 184 15.42 -18.57 -9.89
C ASP A 184 14.12 -18.06 -9.23
N LYS A 185 13.34 -17.35 -9.99
CA LYS A 185 12.11 -16.70 -9.50
C LYS A 185 11.01 -17.67 -9.12
N MET A 186 11.15 -18.95 -9.45
CA MET A 186 10.22 -20.03 -9.07
C MET A 186 10.77 -20.93 -7.96
N PHE A 187 11.98 -20.65 -7.47
CA PHE A 187 12.64 -21.46 -6.46
C PHE A 187 12.31 -20.97 -5.05
N ILE A 188 12.01 -21.90 -4.18
CA ILE A 188 11.68 -21.67 -2.77
C ILE A 188 12.77 -22.31 -1.92
N ARG A 189 13.18 -21.61 -0.88
CA ARG A 189 14.06 -22.11 0.15
C ARG A 189 13.49 -21.75 1.51
N PHE A 190 13.51 -22.70 2.46
CA PHE A 190 13.10 -22.45 3.85
C PHE A 190 14.20 -22.85 4.82
N SER A 191 14.28 -22.10 5.91
CA SER A 191 15.32 -22.28 6.94
C SER A 191 15.12 -23.57 7.72
N ASP A 192 16.08 -23.91 8.57
CA ASP A 192 15.86 -24.84 9.66
C ASP A 192 14.85 -24.28 10.67
N GLN A 193 14.23 -25.16 11.44
CA GLN A 193 13.28 -24.77 12.48
C GLN A 193 13.97 -23.94 13.56
N GLU A 194 13.38 -22.78 13.92
CA GLU A 194 13.92 -21.86 14.93
C GLU A 194 15.29 -21.24 14.58
N ASP A 195 15.83 -21.48 13.38
CA ASP A 195 17.12 -20.93 12.93
C ASP A 195 16.98 -20.21 11.59
N ILE A 196 17.11 -18.89 11.62
CA ILE A 196 17.04 -18.04 10.44
C ILE A 196 18.35 -17.96 9.66
N ALA A 197 19.41 -18.62 10.10
CA ALA A 197 20.73 -18.58 9.47
C ALA A 197 21.06 -19.87 8.70
N ASP A 198 20.36 -20.98 8.94
CA ASP A 198 20.62 -22.27 8.30
C ASP A 198 19.58 -22.60 7.22
N TYR A 199 20.04 -22.64 5.97
CA TYR A 199 19.24 -22.98 4.79
C TYR A 199 19.85 -24.14 3.99
N ALA A 200 20.87 -24.79 4.52
CA ALA A 200 21.51 -25.92 3.84
C ALA A 200 20.84 -27.23 4.27
N PRO A 201 20.08 -27.92 3.39
CA PRO A 201 19.43 -29.17 3.76
C PRO A 201 20.45 -30.24 4.14
N THR A 202 20.25 -30.85 5.31
CA THR A 202 21.06 -31.97 5.82
C THR A 202 20.15 -33.08 6.33
N SER A 203 20.72 -34.22 6.69
CA SER A 203 19.94 -35.33 7.27
C SER A 203 19.49 -35.07 8.71
N THR A 204 19.95 -33.99 9.34
CA THR A 204 19.74 -33.68 10.78
C THR A 204 18.97 -32.40 11.01
N ASN A 205 18.78 -31.55 9.99
CA ASN A 205 17.98 -30.32 10.07
C ASN A 205 16.69 -30.44 9.25
N THR A 206 15.83 -29.45 9.37
CA THR A 206 14.54 -29.36 8.67
C THR A 206 14.56 -28.37 7.49
N ALA A 207 15.72 -27.76 7.22
CA ALA A 207 15.90 -26.87 6.08
C ALA A 207 15.63 -27.60 4.75
N GLY A 208 15.09 -26.87 3.78
CA GLY A 208 14.75 -27.50 2.51
C GLY A 208 14.56 -26.52 1.36
N THR A 209 14.32 -27.10 0.21
CA THR A 209 14.10 -26.36 -1.04
C THR A 209 12.96 -26.98 -1.84
N PHE A 210 12.32 -26.16 -2.66
CA PHE A 210 11.27 -26.60 -3.56
C PHE A 210 11.29 -25.75 -4.85
N GLN A 211 11.00 -26.39 -5.99
CA GLN A 211 10.84 -25.72 -7.29
C GLN A 211 9.39 -25.78 -7.70
N LEU A 212 8.78 -24.62 -7.95
CA LEU A 212 7.44 -24.54 -8.51
C LEU A 212 7.47 -24.83 -10.02
N ASP A 213 6.42 -25.43 -10.55
CA ASP A 213 6.35 -25.95 -11.92
C ASP A 213 5.43 -25.16 -12.86
N ASP A 214 4.58 -24.23 -12.35
CA ASP A 214 3.63 -23.48 -13.15
C ASP A 214 3.76 -21.98 -12.90
N GLY A 215 4.22 -21.27 -13.90
CA GLY A 215 4.52 -19.85 -13.89
C GLY A 215 5.94 -19.52 -14.30
N THR A 216 6.26 -18.23 -14.29
CA THR A 216 7.59 -17.69 -14.59
C THR A 216 8.22 -16.98 -13.39
N GLU A 217 7.39 -16.46 -12.49
CA GLU A 217 7.84 -15.84 -11.25
C GLU A 217 6.81 -15.99 -10.13
N ILE A 218 7.29 -16.19 -8.90
CA ILE A 218 6.47 -16.03 -7.70
C ILE A 218 6.23 -14.54 -7.51
N ARG A 219 4.95 -14.16 -7.42
CA ARG A 219 4.58 -12.76 -7.27
C ARG A 219 4.25 -12.35 -5.85
N GLY A 220 3.69 -13.25 -5.05
CA GLY A 220 3.35 -12.92 -3.68
C GLY A 220 2.93 -14.13 -2.87
N ALA A 221 2.85 -13.94 -1.56
CA ALA A 221 2.35 -14.94 -0.63
C ALA A 221 1.67 -14.27 0.57
N VAL A 222 0.76 -15.01 1.20
CA VAL A 222 0.09 -14.59 2.44
C VAL A 222 -0.07 -15.79 3.37
N LYS A 223 -0.04 -15.52 4.68
CA LYS A 223 -0.30 -16.53 5.71
C LYS A 223 -1.80 -16.82 5.79
N GLY A 224 -2.17 -18.08 5.67
CA GLY A 224 -3.45 -18.61 6.10
C GLY A 224 -3.36 -19.14 7.53
N LYS A 225 -4.43 -19.81 8.00
CA LYS A 225 -4.48 -20.34 9.36
C LYS A 225 -3.44 -21.44 9.62
N ASP A 226 -3.30 -22.37 8.67
CA ASP A 226 -2.41 -23.55 8.82
C ASP A 226 -1.58 -23.78 7.55
N TYR A 227 -1.38 -22.75 6.73
CA TYR A 227 -0.67 -22.83 5.46
C TYR A 227 -0.13 -21.46 5.04
N ILE A 228 0.84 -21.46 4.14
CA ILE A 228 1.25 -20.30 3.38
C ILE A 228 0.64 -20.43 1.98
N PHE A 229 -0.11 -19.43 1.56
CA PHE A 229 -0.67 -19.36 0.21
C PHE A 229 0.29 -18.59 -0.69
N ILE A 230 0.76 -19.23 -1.77
CA ILE A 230 1.79 -18.70 -2.67
C ILE A 230 1.18 -18.56 -4.05
N LEU A 231 1.34 -17.40 -4.65
CA LEU A 231 0.86 -17.09 -5.99
C LEU A 231 2.03 -16.78 -6.94
N THR A 232 1.98 -17.42 -8.09
CA THR A 232 2.83 -17.07 -9.23
C THR A 232 2.08 -16.09 -10.17
N ASP A 233 2.66 -15.78 -11.28
CA ASP A 233 2.02 -15.05 -12.39
C ASP A 233 0.89 -15.84 -13.08
N THR A 234 0.78 -17.15 -12.84
CA THR A 234 -0.24 -18.02 -13.49
C THR A 234 -1.01 -18.91 -12.52
N ALA A 235 -0.43 -19.33 -11.41
CA ALA A 235 -0.94 -20.40 -10.58
C ALA A 235 -0.94 -20.07 -9.09
N ALA A 236 -1.72 -20.84 -8.33
CA ALA A 236 -1.80 -20.79 -6.87
C ALA A 236 -1.31 -22.09 -6.25
N TYR A 237 -0.51 -21.95 -5.20
CA TYR A 237 0.04 -23.04 -4.41
C TYR A 237 -0.26 -22.85 -2.93
N ILE A 238 -0.30 -23.95 -2.19
CA ILE A 238 -0.27 -23.94 -0.73
C ILE A 238 0.95 -24.70 -0.24
N SER A 239 1.62 -24.12 0.75
CA SER A 239 2.66 -24.78 1.53
C SER A 239 2.12 -25.06 2.91
N GLN A 240 2.17 -26.30 3.33
CA GLN A 240 1.65 -26.76 4.62
C GLN A 240 2.71 -27.58 5.34
N PHE A 241 2.89 -27.33 6.63
CA PHE A 241 3.79 -28.10 7.48
C PHE A 241 3.24 -29.52 7.66
N VAL A 242 4.06 -30.51 7.37
CA VAL A 242 3.70 -31.94 7.49
C VAL A 242 4.64 -32.69 8.44
N GLY A 243 5.71 -32.05 8.87
CA GLY A 243 6.72 -32.63 9.73
C GLY A 243 7.71 -33.54 9.01
N PRO A 244 8.74 -34.01 9.74
CA PRO A 244 9.78 -34.87 9.19
C PRO A 244 9.19 -36.15 8.57
N PRO A 245 9.77 -36.68 7.47
CA PRO A 245 11.03 -36.23 6.85
C PRO A 245 10.89 -35.15 5.80
N PHE A 246 9.67 -34.74 5.43
CA PHE A 246 9.46 -33.81 4.31
C PHE A 246 9.33 -32.34 4.71
N THR A 247 9.19 -32.05 6.01
CA THR A 247 8.98 -30.72 6.60
C THR A 247 7.76 -30.00 6.05
N PHE A 248 7.73 -29.67 4.75
CA PHE A 248 6.61 -29.01 4.09
C PHE A 248 6.11 -29.82 2.89
N SER A 249 4.81 -29.80 2.70
CA SER A 249 4.12 -30.22 1.47
C SER A 249 3.71 -28.99 0.69
N ILE A 250 4.23 -28.84 -0.53
CA ILE A 250 3.86 -27.72 -1.42
C ILE A 250 3.09 -28.31 -2.59
N ARG A 251 1.85 -27.87 -2.79
CA ARG A 251 0.99 -28.38 -3.85
C ARG A 251 0.23 -27.27 -4.58
N LYS A 252 0.04 -27.42 -5.87
CA LYS A 252 -0.76 -26.53 -6.69
C LYS A 252 -2.26 -26.73 -6.37
N VAL A 253 -2.99 -25.63 -6.21
CA VAL A 253 -4.42 -25.59 -5.91
C VAL A 253 -5.25 -24.84 -6.94
N GLY A 254 -4.61 -24.11 -7.86
CA GLY A 254 -5.28 -23.40 -8.94
C GLY A 254 -4.34 -23.08 -10.10
N SER A 255 -4.91 -22.95 -11.30
CA SER A 255 -4.22 -22.50 -12.52
C SER A 255 -5.01 -21.38 -13.17
N ASN A 256 -4.36 -20.58 -14.00
CA ASN A 256 -4.96 -19.38 -14.66
C ASN A 256 -5.58 -18.39 -13.66
N CYS A 257 -4.93 -18.23 -12.51
CA CYS A 257 -5.38 -17.37 -11.42
C CYS A 257 -4.24 -16.55 -10.83
N GLY A 258 -3.24 -16.23 -11.65
CA GLY A 258 -2.02 -15.55 -11.26
C GLY A 258 -2.27 -14.19 -10.59
N LEU A 259 -1.34 -13.75 -9.77
CA LEU A 259 -1.41 -12.52 -9.00
C LEU A 259 -0.94 -11.32 -9.84
N ILE A 260 -1.65 -10.21 -9.78
CA ILE A 260 -1.28 -9.01 -10.53
C ILE A 260 -0.06 -8.27 -9.95
N GLY A 261 0.11 -8.26 -8.65
CA GLY A 261 1.21 -7.59 -7.93
C GLY A 261 1.40 -8.15 -6.54
N LYS A 262 2.59 -7.98 -5.98
CA LYS A 262 3.04 -8.61 -4.73
C LYS A 262 2.09 -8.44 -3.56
N HIS A 263 1.50 -7.27 -3.42
CA HIS A 263 0.57 -6.93 -2.32
C HIS A 263 -0.90 -6.90 -2.73
N ALA A 264 -1.23 -7.44 -3.92
CA ALA A 264 -2.62 -7.49 -4.41
C ALA A 264 -3.44 -8.64 -3.83
N LEU A 265 -2.97 -9.28 -2.76
CA LEU A 265 -3.64 -10.38 -2.07
C LEU A 265 -3.76 -10.09 -0.58
N VAL A 266 -4.78 -10.65 0.04
CA VAL A 266 -5.03 -10.52 1.49
C VAL A 266 -5.77 -11.74 2.03
N TYR A 267 -5.49 -12.10 3.29
CA TYR A 267 -6.23 -13.12 4.03
C TYR A 267 -7.19 -12.42 4.99
N ALA A 268 -8.48 -12.63 4.79
CA ALA A 268 -9.54 -12.05 5.61
C ALA A 268 -10.62 -13.09 5.91
N ASP A 269 -11.02 -13.21 7.16
CA ASP A 269 -12.09 -14.11 7.63
C ASP A 269 -11.96 -15.57 7.14
N GLY A 270 -10.75 -16.10 7.15
CA GLY A 270 -10.50 -17.49 6.73
C GLY A 270 -10.35 -17.71 5.23
N VAL A 271 -10.47 -16.66 4.41
CA VAL A 271 -10.44 -16.70 2.95
C VAL A 271 -9.32 -15.84 2.41
N VAL A 272 -8.61 -16.33 1.38
CA VAL A 272 -7.66 -15.51 0.63
C VAL A 272 -8.38 -14.85 -0.53
N TYR A 273 -8.19 -13.54 -0.69
CA TYR A 273 -8.73 -12.74 -1.79
C TYR A 273 -7.59 -12.12 -2.57
N TRP A 274 -7.65 -12.11 -3.91
CA TRP A 274 -6.64 -11.44 -4.73
C TRP A 274 -7.18 -10.91 -6.05
N MET A 275 -6.47 -9.92 -6.59
CA MET A 275 -6.68 -9.40 -7.93
C MET A 275 -5.73 -10.11 -8.89
N ALA A 276 -6.27 -10.62 -9.99
CA ALA A 276 -5.50 -11.42 -10.94
C ALA A 276 -4.87 -10.58 -12.06
N ASP A 277 -3.75 -11.07 -12.59
CA ASP A 277 -3.03 -10.49 -13.70
C ASP A 277 -3.83 -10.51 -15.02
N SER A 278 -4.66 -11.54 -15.18
CA SER A 278 -5.55 -11.67 -16.35
C SER A 278 -6.76 -10.74 -16.33
N GLY A 279 -6.91 -9.93 -15.28
CA GLY A 279 -8.14 -9.23 -14.96
C GLY A 279 -9.10 -10.09 -14.13
N GLY A 280 -9.87 -9.46 -13.27
CA GLY A 280 -10.81 -10.14 -12.37
C GLY A 280 -10.26 -10.43 -10.98
N PHE A 281 -11.11 -11.04 -10.17
CA PHE A 281 -10.83 -11.33 -8.76
C PHE A 281 -11.03 -12.80 -8.48
N PHE A 282 -10.27 -13.33 -7.55
CA PHE A 282 -10.35 -14.71 -7.13
C PHE A 282 -10.37 -14.83 -5.62
N VAL A 283 -10.87 -15.97 -5.16
CA VAL A 283 -10.90 -16.35 -3.74
C VAL A 283 -10.40 -17.79 -3.57
N TYR A 284 -9.82 -18.05 -2.39
CA TYR A 284 -9.50 -19.38 -1.92
C TYR A 284 -10.11 -19.60 -0.53
N ASP A 285 -11.10 -20.50 -0.47
CA ASP A 285 -11.81 -20.96 0.73
C ASP A 285 -11.61 -22.47 0.98
N GLY A 286 -10.50 -23.01 0.48
CA GLY A 286 -10.24 -24.44 0.33
C GLY A 286 -10.20 -24.88 -1.13
N THR A 287 -10.80 -24.11 -2.02
CA THR A 287 -10.72 -24.24 -3.48
C THR A 287 -10.58 -22.88 -4.12
N VAL A 288 -9.83 -22.80 -5.24
CA VAL A 288 -9.72 -21.54 -6.01
C VAL A 288 -10.99 -21.36 -6.84
N LYS A 289 -11.60 -20.17 -6.72
CA LYS A 289 -12.82 -19.77 -7.44
C LYS A 289 -12.68 -18.35 -7.94
N SER A 290 -13.25 -18.07 -9.12
CA SER A 290 -13.46 -16.69 -9.55
C SER A 290 -14.46 -16.00 -8.61
N LEU A 291 -14.18 -14.76 -8.24
CA LEU A 291 -15.06 -13.90 -7.46
C LEU A 291 -15.79 -12.95 -8.42
N PRO A 292 -17.09 -13.14 -8.69
CA PRO A 292 -17.82 -12.28 -9.61
C PRO A 292 -17.82 -10.82 -9.12
N CYS A 293 -17.46 -9.91 -10.03
CA CYS A 293 -17.38 -8.48 -9.73
C CYS A 293 -18.40 -7.70 -10.58
N SER A 294 -19.33 -7.01 -9.94
CA SER A 294 -20.35 -6.21 -10.64
C SER A 294 -19.80 -4.93 -11.27
N VAL A 295 -18.56 -4.55 -10.92
CA VAL A 295 -17.86 -3.35 -11.43
C VAL A 295 -16.58 -3.72 -12.19
N GLU A 296 -16.48 -4.95 -12.69
CA GLU A 296 -15.29 -5.48 -13.36
C GLU A 296 -14.88 -4.62 -14.56
N ASP A 297 -15.83 -4.25 -15.41
CA ASP A 297 -15.58 -3.39 -16.55
C ASP A 297 -15.00 -2.02 -16.17
N PHE A 298 -15.46 -1.45 -15.06
CA PHE A 298 -14.93 -0.18 -14.55
C PHE A 298 -13.48 -0.30 -14.09
N VAL A 299 -13.12 -1.45 -13.50
CA VAL A 299 -11.78 -1.68 -12.94
C VAL A 299 -10.78 -2.05 -14.03
N PHE A 300 -11.16 -2.91 -15.00
CA PHE A 300 -10.20 -3.51 -15.93
C PHE A 300 -10.30 -3.00 -17.37
N THR A 301 -11.40 -2.31 -17.73
CA THR A 301 -11.58 -1.83 -19.10
C THR A 301 -11.34 -0.34 -19.22
N THR A 302 -10.40 0.04 -20.07
CA THR A 302 -10.23 1.44 -20.48
C THR A 302 -11.16 1.73 -21.65
N ASN A 303 -12.18 2.54 -21.43
CA ASN A 303 -13.11 2.95 -22.49
C ASN A 303 -12.83 4.37 -22.99
N ASN A 304 -13.37 4.71 -24.18
CA ASN A 304 -13.19 6.02 -24.80
C ASN A 304 -14.02 7.13 -24.13
N THR A 305 -14.81 6.83 -23.09
CA THR A 305 -15.72 7.78 -22.42
C THR A 305 -15.12 8.40 -21.15
N GLY A 306 -13.84 8.13 -20.85
CA GLY A 306 -13.11 8.75 -19.76
C GLY A 306 -13.05 7.92 -18.48
N ASP A 307 -13.68 6.74 -18.43
CA ASP A 307 -13.44 5.75 -17.39
C ASP A 307 -12.15 5.02 -17.75
N LEU A 308 -11.13 5.31 -17.00
CA LEU A 308 -9.81 4.72 -17.19
C LEU A 308 -9.70 3.55 -16.20
N GLY A 309 -9.69 2.33 -16.73
CA GLY A 309 -9.40 1.12 -15.98
C GLY A 309 -7.99 1.14 -15.37
N ILE A 310 -7.59 0.04 -14.78
CA ILE A 310 -6.26 -0.10 -14.16
C ILE A 310 -5.12 0.14 -15.18
N SER A 311 -4.04 0.75 -14.69
CA SER A 311 -2.78 0.83 -15.43
C SER A 311 -2.00 -0.47 -15.27
N PHE A 312 -2.04 -1.35 -16.26
CA PHE A 312 -1.29 -2.61 -16.23
C PHE A 312 0.23 -2.39 -16.17
N ASP A 313 0.74 -1.31 -16.74
CA ASP A 313 2.17 -0.94 -16.62
C ASP A 313 2.59 -0.65 -15.17
N GLN A 314 1.64 -0.26 -14.33
CA GLN A 314 1.84 0.05 -12.91
C GLN A 314 1.19 -0.99 -11.98
N ALA A 315 0.78 -2.13 -12.51
CA ALA A 315 0.03 -3.16 -11.79
C ALA A 315 0.76 -3.71 -10.55
N LYS A 316 2.09 -3.72 -10.57
CA LYS A 316 2.91 -4.12 -9.41
C LYS A 316 2.72 -3.22 -8.17
N LYS A 317 2.10 -2.04 -8.33
CA LYS A 317 1.80 -1.13 -7.22
C LYS A 317 0.45 -1.42 -6.54
N VAL A 318 -0.36 -2.32 -7.09
CA VAL A 318 -1.65 -2.68 -6.51
C VAL A 318 -1.43 -3.19 -5.08
N TYR A 319 -2.21 -2.64 -4.15
CA TYR A 319 -2.16 -3.01 -2.75
C TYR A 319 -3.54 -3.41 -2.25
N ALA A 320 -3.65 -4.57 -1.61
CA ALA A 320 -4.87 -5.03 -0.98
C ALA A 320 -4.82 -4.80 0.53
N GLY A 321 -5.91 -4.31 1.07
CA GLY A 321 -6.13 -4.19 2.51
C GLY A 321 -7.48 -4.79 2.90
N TYR A 322 -7.65 -5.15 4.16
CA TYR A 322 -8.95 -5.60 4.67
C TYR A 322 -9.32 -4.79 5.90
N ASN A 323 -10.62 -4.62 6.10
CA ASN A 323 -11.20 -3.93 7.25
C ASN A 323 -12.19 -4.88 7.92
N THR A 324 -11.77 -5.46 9.04
CA THR A 324 -12.61 -6.41 9.79
C THR A 324 -13.85 -5.78 10.39
N LEU A 325 -13.81 -4.49 10.70
CA LEU A 325 -14.95 -3.77 11.30
C LEU A 325 -16.18 -3.75 10.37
N PHE A 326 -15.94 -3.66 9.05
CA PHE A 326 -17.00 -3.57 8.05
C PHE A 326 -17.14 -4.81 7.17
N GLY A 327 -16.25 -5.79 7.31
CA GLY A 327 -16.24 -6.99 6.48
C GLY A 327 -15.87 -6.69 5.03
N GLU A 328 -14.81 -5.92 4.84
CA GLU A 328 -14.41 -5.40 3.53
C GLU A 328 -12.98 -5.80 3.15
N VAL A 329 -12.79 -6.07 1.86
CA VAL A 329 -11.49 -6.17 1.21
C VAL A 329 -11.40 -5.08 0.16
N THR A 330 -10.35 -4.28 0.20
CA THR A 330 -10.15 -3.15 -0.71
C THR A 330 -8.83 -3.31 -1.46
N TRP A 331 -8.88 -3.20 -2.79
CA TRP A 331 -7.70 -3.09 -3.64
C TRP A 331 -7.53 -1.64 -4.07
N TYR A 332 -6.36 -1.10 -3.77
CA TYR A 332 -5.93 0.23 -4.19
C TYR A 332 -5.06 0.09 -5.43
N TYR A 333 -5.38 0.83 -6.49
CA TYR A 333 -4.72 0.67 -7.78
C TYR A 333 -4.53 2.00 -8.53
N PRO A 334 -3.51 2.12 -9.38
CA PRO A 334 -3.36 3.25 -10.28
C PRO A 334 -4.29 3.09 -11.49
N LYS A 335 -5.05 4.13 -11.84
CA LYS A 335 -5.82 4.14 -13.09
C LYS A 335 -4.90 4.27 -14.30
N SER A 336 -5.40 3.94 -15.48
CA SER A 336 -4.69 4.13 -16.75
C SER A 336 -4.21 5.58 -16.90
N GLY A 337 -2.94 5.74 -17.25
CA GLY A 337 -2.28 7.05 -17.34
C GLY A 337 -1.80 7.65 -16.02
N SER A 338 -2.04 6.98 -14.88
CA SER A 338 -1.49 7.37 -13.58
C SER A 338 -0.27 6.54 -13.22
N ASN A 339 0.74 7.19 -12.66
CA ASN A 339 1.93 6.54 -12.11
C ASN A 339 1.82 6.27 -10.60
N VAL A 340 0.74 6.72 -9.97
CA VAL A 340 0.49 6.57 -8.53
C VAL A 340 -0.88 5.95 -8.30
N ILE A 341 -1.06 5.30 -7.15
CA ILE A 341 -2.36 4.78 -6.73
C ILE A 341 -3.30 5.96 -6.51
N ASP A 342 -4.44 5.94 -7.18
CA ASP A 342 -5.44 7.00 -7.16
C ASP A 342 -6.89 6.49 -7.18
N ARG A 343 -7.08 5.18 -7.19
CA ARG A 343 -8.39 4.53 -7.18
C ARG A 343 -8.41 3.34 -6.23
N ASN A 344 -9.61 2.96 -5.84
CA ASN A 344 -9.86 1.74 -5.11
C ASN A 344 -11.13 1.04 -5.59
N VAL A 345 -11.15 -0.27 -5.39
CA VAL A 345 -12.33 -1.12 -5.50
C VAL A 345 -12.45 -1.93 -4.22
N THR A 346 -13.65 -1.97 -3.65
CA THR A 346 -13.91 -2.62 -2.37
C THR A 346 -14.99 -3.68 -2.55
N PHE A 347 -14.72 -4.86 -2.02
CA PHE A 347 -15.67 -5.96 -1.89
C PHE A 347 -16.07 -6.12 -0.43
N ASN A 348 -17.36 -5.96 -0.16
CA ASN A 348 -17.92 -6.31 1.14
C ASN A 348 -18.31 -7.79 1.12
N TYR A 349 -17.54 -8.64 1.84
CA TYR A 349 -17.75 -10.09 1.84
C TYR A 349 -18.93 -10.53 2.71
N THR A 350 -19.42 -9.65 3.58
CA THR A 350 -20.60 -9.92 4.40
C THR A 350 -21.90 -9.68 3.61
N GLU A 351 -21.94 -8.59 2.82
CA GLU A 351 -23.11 -8.19 2.04
C GLU A 351 -23.04 -8.63 0.57
N ASN A 352 -21.89 -9.16 0.13
CA ASN A 352 -21.62 -9.55 -1.25
C ASN A 352 -21.87 -8.39 -2.23
N THR A 353 -21.34 -7.20 -1.91
CA THR A 353 -21.49 -5.98 -2.72
C THR A 353 -20.15 -5.40 -3.09
N TRP A 354 -20.11 -4.72 -4.23
CA TRP A 354 -18.93 -4.05 -4.75
C TRP A 354 -19.12 -2.54 -4.79
N THR A 355 -18.07 -1.81 -4.45
CA THR A 355 -18.01 -0.36 -4.57
C THR A 355 -16.68 0.07 -5.16
N THR A 356 -16.66 1.23 -5.82
CA THR A 356 -15.47 1.85 -6.37
C THR A 356 -15.29 3.24 -5.80
N GLY A 357 -14.06 3.71 -5.70
CA GLY A 357 -13.77 5.03 -5.17
C GLY A 357 -12.45 5.61 -5.68
N SER A 358 -12.18 6.83 -5.25
CA SER A 358 -10.96 7.56 -5.55
C SER A 358 -10.02 7.68 -4.33
N LEU A 359 -10.21 6.85 -3.32
CA LEU A 359 -9.34 6.83 -2.15
C LEU A 359 -8.01 6.16 -2.51
N ALA A 360 -6.92 6.90 -2.39
CA ALA A 360 -5.58 6.43 -2.65
C ALA A 360 -4.91 5.95 -1.37
N ARG A 361 -4.38 4.73 -1.37
CA ARG A 361 -3.54 4.23 -0.27
C ARG A 361 -2.44 3.34 -0.84
N THR A 362 -1.22 3.59 -0.42
CA THR A 362 -0.05 2.81 -0.86
C THR A 362 0.22 1.61 0.03
N THR A 363 -0.21 1.69 1.29
CA THR A 363 -0.20 0.58 2.25
C THR A 363 -1.42 0.68 3.14
N TYR A 364 -1.87 -0.44 3.68
CA TYR A 364 -2.99 -0.50 4.61
C TYR A 364 -2.74 -1.59 5.65
N TYR A 365 -3.03 -1.30 6.90
CA TYR A 365 -2.95 -2.23 8.02
C TYR A 365 -4.22 -2.14 8.86
N ASP A 366 -4.88 -3.27 9.08
CA ASP A 366 -6.14 -3.33 9.82
C ASP A 366 -5.96 -3.12 11.34
N ALA A 367 -7.04 -2.83 12.02
CA ALA A 367 -7.12 -2.65 13.47
C ALA A 367 -6.96 -4.00 14.19
N GLN A 368 -5.75 -4.56 14.23
CA GLN A 368 -5.47 -5.81 14.94
C GLN A 368 -4.75 -5.57 16.27
N LEU A 369 -3.65 -4.85 16.20
CA LEU A 369 -2.84 -4.48 17.36
C LEU A 369 -3.17 -3.07 17.85
N PHE A 370 -3.70 -2.24 16.98
CA PHE A 370 -4.07 -0.86 17.23
C PHE A 370 -5.59 -0.71 17.25
N ASP A 371 -6.09 0.35 17.90
CA ASP A 371 -7.53 0.64 18.00
C ASP A 371 -8.18 0.98 16.66
N HIS A 372 -7.38 1.42 15.69
CA HIS A 372 -7.84 1.86 14.38
C HIS A 372 -6.94 1.32 13.26
N PRO A 373 -7.46 1.16 12.03
CA PRO A 373 -6.62 0.86 10.88
C PRO A 373 -5.70 2.02 10.53
N TYR A 374 -4.54 1.69 9.98
CA TYR A 374 -3.55 2.65 9.51
C TYR A 374 -3.24 2.48 8.04
N ALA A 375 -3.03 3.58 7.35
CA ALA A 375 -2.67 3.56 5.94
C ALA A 375 -1.74 4.70 5.57
N THR A 376 -1.02 4.53 4.48
CA THR A 376 -0.16 5.59 3.93
C THR A 376 -0.64 5.99 2.53
N GLU A 377 -0.41 7.24 2.17
CA GLU A 377 -0.66 7.75 0.84
C GLU A 377 0.55 8.53 0.34
N TYR A 378 0.91 8.32 -0.92
CA TYR A 378 1.88 9.16 -1.60
C TYR A 378 1.17 10.39 -2.19
N GLY A 379 1.49 11.58 -1.67
CA GLY A 379 0.91 12.84 -2.14
C GLY A 379 1.62 13.38 -3.37
N LEU A 380 0.86 13.86 -4.33
CA LEU A 380 1.37 14.66 -5.44
C LEU A 380 1.60 16.12 -4.98
N THR A 381 2.59 16.79 -5.60
CA THR A 381 2.85 18.21 -5.38
C THR A 381 1.59 19.06 -5.56
N GLY A 382 1.22 19.83 -4.54
CA GLY A 382 0.04 20.71 -4.57
C GLY A 382 -1.14 20.26 -3.72
N VAL A 383 -1.10 19.04 -3.16
CA VAL A 383 -2.08 18.59 -2.16
C VAL A 383 -1.64 19.09 -0.78
N PRO A 384 -2.56 19.58 0.09
CA PRO A 384 -2.22 20.04 1.42
C PRO A 384 -1.39 18.99 2.16
N THR A 385 -0.21 19.39 2.61
CA THR A 385 0.71 18.52 3.36
C THR A 385 0.13 18.26 4.74
N PHE A 386 -0.34 17.04 4.96
CA PHE A 386 -0.68 16.57 6.29
C PHE A 386 0.60 16.14 7.04
N PRO A 387 0.55 16.02 8.38
CA PRO A 387 1.75 15.97 9.18
C PRO A 387 2.72 14.93 8.67
N THR A 388 3.78 15.41 8.14
CA THR A 388 4.94 14.66 7.68
C THR A 388 5.40 13.79 8.83
N ILE A 389 5.58 12.51 8.62
CA ILE A 389 6.49 11.74 9.46
C ILE A 389 7.81 12.51 9.38
N LYS A 390 8.24 13.01 10.53
CA LYS A 390 9.39 13.92 10.66
C LYS A 390 10.58 13.37 9.85
N GLY A 391 10.94 14.01 8.77
CA GLY A 391 12.14 13.70 8.00
C GLY A 391 12.04 13.54 6.50
N ALA A 392 10.86 13.60 5.89
CA ALA A 392 10.75 13.50 4.42
C ALA A 392 10.01 14.70 3.83
N THR A 393 10.71 15.79 3.64
CA THR A 393 10.31 16.83 2.70
C THR A 393 10.98 16.51 1.36
N ASN A 394 10.33 15.71 0.53
CA ASN A 394 10.75 15.59 -0.85
C ASN A 394 10.12 16.72 -1.66
N ALA A 395 10.93 17.40 -2.44
CA ALA A 395 10.50 18.45 -3.36
C ALA A 395 9.45 17.95 -4.40
N ASN A 396 9.24 16.66 -4.49
CA ASN A 396 8.40 15.99 -5.50
C ASN A 396 7.20 15.23 -4.94
N GLY A 397 6.91 15.30 -3.65
CA GLY A 397 5.74 14.66 -3.04
C GLY A 397 5.89 14.46 -1.54
N SER A 398 4.78 14.45 -0.84
CA SER A 398 4.73 14.16 0.60
C SER A 398 4.04 12.81 0.82
N THR A 399 4.56 12.01 1.75
CA THR A 399 3.87 10.81 2.23
C THR A 399 3.04 11.18 3.44
N THR A 400 1.76 10.85 3.43
CA THR A 400 0.85 11.07 4.55
C THR A 400 0.52 9.73 5.20
N PHE A 401 0.52 9.72 6.53
CA PHE A 401 0.12 8.61 7.35
C PHE A 401 -1.27 8.91 7.93
N TYR A 402 -2.22 8.03 7.69
CA TYR A 402 -3.60 8.17 8.14
C TYR A 402 -3.95 7.14 9.20
N GLU A 403 -4.69 7.58 10.20
CA GLU A 403 -5.46 6.74 11.11
C GLU A 403 -6.90 6.72 10.59
N HIS A 404 -7.36 5.57 10.16
CA HIS A 404 -8.68 5.38 9.59
C HIS A 404 -9.74 5.12 10.67
N GLU A 405 -11.01 5.24 10.30
CA GLU A 405 -12.18 4.94 11.15
C GLU A 405 -12.21 5.73 12.46
N LYS A 406 -11.57 6.90 12.48
CA LYS A 406 -11.49 7.78 13.63
C LYS A 406 -12.25 9.08 13.39
N GLY A 407 -13.48 9.13 13.91
CA GLY A 407 -14.35 10.31 13.73
C GLY A 407 -15.00 10.37 12.36
N VAL A 408 -15.47 11.56 11.98
CA VAL A 408 -16.23 11.82 10.74
C VAL A 408 -15.57 12.86 9.83
N ASP A 409 -14.49 13.45 10.32
CA ASP A 409 -13.73 14.49 9.63
C ASP A 409 -12.25 14.14 9.60
N GLN A 410 -11.55 14.73 8.66
CA GLN A 410 -10.11 14.68 8.61
C GLN A 410 -9.54 15.71 9.60
N VAL A 411 -8.81 15.22 10.60
CA VAL A 411 -8.16 16.06 11.62
C VAL A 411 -6.65 16.02 11.43
N ASN A 412 -6.03 17.19 11.33
CA ASN A 412 -4.58 17.35 11.23
C ASN A 412 -4.11 18.54 12.08
N THR A 413 -2.80 18.81 12.07
CA THR A 413 -2.21 19.93 12.83
C THR A 413 -2.70 21.32 12.38
N ALA A 414 -3.24 21.45 11.17
CA ALA A 414 -3.79 22.69 10.65
C ALA A 414 -5.28 22.88 11.01
N GLY A 415 -5.96 21.86 11.51
CA GLY A 415 -7.37 21.90 11.92
C GLY A 415 -8.20 20.73 11.42
N THR A 416 -9.50 20.91 11.43
CA THR A 416 -10.50 19.93 11.01
C THR A 416 -11.01 20.28 9.61
N THR A 417 -10.97 19.32 8.70
CA THR A 417 -11.47 19.46 7.32
C THR A 417 -12.54 18.40 7.07
N ALA A 418 -13.63 18.77 6.41
CA ALA A 418 -14.70 17.84 6.07
C ALA A 418 -14.19 16.71 5.15
N ILE A 419 -14.52 15.48 5.46
CA ILE A 419 -14.45 14.37 4.50
C ILE A 419 -15.71 14.46 3.63
N LEU A 420 -15.56 14.90 2.38
CA LEU A 420 -16.67 15.03 1.43
C LEU A 420 -17.07 13.64 0.90
N ALA A 421 -17.63 12.83 1.80
CA ALA A 421 -18.08 11.49 1.45
C ALA A 421 -19.32 11.55 0.57
N ASN A 422 -19.34 10.72 -0.47
CA ASN A 422 -20.53 10.56 -1.30
C ASN A 422 -20.70 9.10 -1.73
N VAL A 423 -21.95 8.74 -2.01
CA VAL A 423 -22.30 7.48 -2.65
C VAL A 423 -23.32 7.77 -3.75
N GLN A 424 -23.14 7.16 -4.91
CA GLN A 424 -24.07 7.25 -6.01
C GLN A 424 -24.41 5.84 -6.50
N SER A 425 -25.72 5.56 -6.64
CA SER A 425 -26.18 4.31 -7.23
C SER A 425 -25.93 4.28 -8.73
N GLY A 426 -25.83 3.09 -9.31
CA GLY A 426 -26.09 2.91 -10.74
C GLY A 426 -27.50 3.36 -11.10
N ASP A 427 -27.78 3.41 -12.41
CA ASP A 427 -29.12 3.73 -12.91
C ASP A 427 -30.09 2.58 -12.59
N PHE A 428 -31.20 2.90 -11.96
CA PHE A 428 -32.29 1.95 -11.71
C PHE A 428 -33.57 2.40 -12.37
N GLN A 429 -34.38 1.45 -12.81
CA GLN A 429 -35.66 1.73 -13.45
C GLN A 429 -36.70 2.16 -12.39
N LEU A 430 -37.47 3.17 -12.76
CA LEU A 430 -38.52 3.71 -11.89
C LEU A 430 -39.89 3.01 -12.10
N ALA A 431 -40.03 2.20 -13.13
CA ALA A 431 -41.30 1.55 -13.46
C ALA A 431 -41.72 0.53 -12.38
N VAL A 432 -42.95 0.54 -12.02
CA VAL A 432 -43.54 -0.35 -11.00
C VAL A 432 -43.54 -1.82 -11.46
N ASP A 433 -43.58 -2.06 -12.78
CA ASP A 433 -43.58 -3.37 -13.40
C ASP A 433 -42.19 -3.81 -13.94
N GLY A 434 -41.17 -2.96 -13.78
CA GLY A 434 -39.78 -3.26 -14.19
C GLY A 434 -39.51 -3.20 -15.69
N ASN A 435 -40.49 -2.91 -16.54
CA ASN A 435 -40.32 -2.96 -18.00
C ASN A 435 -39.75 -1.69 -18.63
N GLY A 436 -39.62 -0.58 -17.88
CA GLY A 436 -38.99 0.67 -18.35
C GLY A 436 -39.65 1.38 -19.53
N GLU A 437 -40.81 0.91 -20.02
CA GLU A 437 -41.51 1.47 -21.18
C GLU A 437 -42.18 2.83 -20.90
N PHE A 438 -42.47 3.10 -19.65
CA PHE A 438 -43.22 4.29 -19.24
C PHE A 438 -42.32 5.32 -18.56
N PHE A 439 -42.62 6.59 -18.79
CA PHE A 439 -42.15 7.64 -17.92
C PHE A 439 -42.83 7.48 -16.57
N THR A 440 -42.08 7.68 -15.51
CA THR A 440 -42.55 7.62 -14.15
C THR A 440 -42.37 8.98 -13.49
N LYS A 441 -43.38 9.45 -12.80
CA LYS A 441 -43.33 10.66 -12.00
C LYS A 441 -43.09 10.31 -10.55
N ILE A 442 -42.04 10.88 -9.97
CA ILE A 442 -41.79 10.82 -8.52
C ILE A 442 -42.45 12.04 -7.89
N ARG A 443 -43.48 11.83 -7.09
CA ARG A 443 -44.21 12.91 -6.38
C ARG A 443 -43.49 13.31 -5.11
N ARG A 444 -42.97 12.33 -4.40
CA ARG A 444 -42.19 12.53 -3.19
C ARG A 444 -41.27 11.36 -2.96
N PHE A 445 -40.24 11.59 -2.16
CA PHE A 445 -39.48 10.51 -1.55
C PHE A 445 -39.37 10.69 -0.04
N ILE A 446 -39.19 9.58 0.67
CA ILE A 446 -39.01 9.52 2.11
C ILE A 446 -37.57 9.11 2.35
N PRO A 447 -36.72 10.00 2.89
CA PRO A 447 -35.35 9.67 3.20
C PRO A 447 -35.28 8.72 4.39
N ASP A 448 -34.78 7.51 4.18
CA ASP A 448 -34.67 6.49 5.23
C ASP A 448 -33.23 6.53 5.79
N PHE A 449 -32.94 7.52 6.63
CA PHE A 449 -31.71 7.59 7.37
C PHE A 449 -31.86 6.93 8.72
N LYS A 450 -31.18 5.80 8.93
CA LYS A 450 -31.17 5.12 10.24
C LYS A 450 -30.39 5.91 11.28
N ARG A 451 -29.43 6.71 10.84
CA ARG A 451 -28.67 7.64 11.68
C ARG A 451 -28.22 8.80 10.81
N ILE A 452 -28.41 10.01 11.28
CA ILE A 452 -27.90 11.23 10.65
C ILE A 452 -27.47 12.22 11.72
N THR A 453 -26.28 12.77 11.57
CA THR A 453 -25.74 13.87 12.37
C THR A 453 -25.44 15.01 11.43
N GLY A 454 -25.90 16.21 11.75
CA GLY A 454 -25.84 17.32 10.80
C GLY A 454 -26.83 17.13 9.64
N ASN A 455 -26.43 17.51 8.45
CA ASN A 455 -27.24 17.42 7.24
C ASN A 455 -26.57 16.53 6.20
N ALA A 456 -27.38 15.86 5.36
CA ALA A 456 -26.92 15.23 4.13
C ALA A 456 -27.59 15.90 2.94
N GLN A 457 -27.00 15.79 1.76
CA GLN A 457 -27.62 16.19 0.51
C GLN A 457 -28.00 14.96 -0.31
N ILE A 458 -29.19 15.01 -0.90
CA ILE A 458 -29.67 13.99 -1.85
C ILE A 458 -29.92 14.66 -3.19
N THR A 459 -29.30 14.09 -4.24
CA THR A 459 -29.55 14.45 -5.64
C THR A 459 -30.13 13.25 -6.37
N ILE A 460 -31.20 13.43 -7.13
CA ILE A 460 -31.80 12.41 -7.98
C ILE A 460 -31.48 12.80 -9.44
N ASN A 461 -30.67 12.00 -10.09
CA ASN A 461 -30.37 12.18 -11.52
C ASN A 461 -31.37 11.37 -12.33
N LEU A 462 -32.06 12.00 -13.26
CA LEU A 462 -33.09 11.37 -14.07
C LEU A 462 -32.61 11.20 -15.51
N LYS A 463 -32.92 10.07 -16.11
CA LYS A 463 -32.66 9.79 -17.52
C LYS A 463 -33.95 9.41 -18.24
N ASP A 464 -34.10 9.93 -19.45
CA ASP A 464 -35.22 9.60 -20.32
C ASP A 464 -34.93 8.36 -21.17
N PHE A 465 -33.66 8.16 -21.54
CA PHE A 465 -33.19 7.01 -22.30
C PHE A 465 -31.91 6.42 -21.68
N PRO A 466 -31.70 5.10 -21.81
CA PRO A 466 -30.48 4.45 -21.30
C PRO A 466 -29.18 4.99 -21.93
N VAL A 467 -29.26 5.49 -23.16
CA VAL A 467 -28.12 6.05 -23.89
C VAL A 467 -27.72 7.45 -23.42
N ASP A 468 -28.55 8.10 -22.61
CA ASP A 468 -28.27 9.44 -22.13
C ASP A 468 -27.04 9.41 -21.22
N THR A 469 -25.99 10.11 -21.61
CA THR A 469 -24.70 10.19 -20.89
C THR A 469 -24.76 11.14 -19.69
N ALA A 470 -25.74 12.06 -19.69
CA ALA A 470 -25.99 12.98 -18.60
C ALA A 470 -27.46 12.90 -18.15
N ALA A 471 -27.71 13.23 -16.89
CA ALA A 471 -29.08 13.40 -16.42
C ALA A 471 -29.77 14.50 -17.22
N SER A 472 -30.93 14.21 -17.77
CA SER A 472 -31.76 15.20 -18.49
C SER A 472 -32.19 16.33 -17.58
N SER A 473 -32.34 16.07 -16.29
CA SER A 473 -32.68 17.05 -15.26
C SER A 473 -32.31 16.54 -13.86
N PRO A 474 -31.14 16.91 -13.30
CA PRO A 474 -30.85 16.59 -11.90
C PRO A 474 -31.80 17.35 -11.00
N LEU A 475 -32.41 16.65 -10.06
CA LEU A 475 -33.27 17.20 -9.02
C LEU A 475 -32.54 17.30 -7.69
N GLY A 476 -32.58 18.45 -7.11
CA GLY A 476 -31.85 18.76 -5.89
C GLY A 476 -30.65 19.67 -6.15
N PRO A 477 -29.65 19.72 -5.26
CA PRO A 477 -29.57 18.89 -4.04
C PRO A 477 -30.63 19.26 -2.98
N PHE A 478 -31.25 18.25 -2.41
CA PHE A 478 -32.17 18.40 -1.29
C PHE A 478 -31.41 18.26 0.04
N THR A 479 -31.52 19.22 0.91
CA THR A 479 -30.93 19.14 2.26
C THR A 479 -31.82 18.32 3.18
N ILE A 480 -31.26 17.24 3.72
CA ILE A 480 -31.92 16.31 4.60
C ILE A 480 -31.30 16.42 6.00
N SER A 481 -32.15 16.54 7.02
CA SER A 481 -31.78 16.54 8.43
C SER A 481 -32.53 15.44 9.19
N SER A 482 -32.21 15.28 10.47
CA SER A 482 -32.94 14.34 11.37
C SER A 482 -34.44 14.62 11.50
N SER A 483 -34.89 15.83 11.14
CA SER A 483 -36.29 16.23 11.17
C SER A 483 -37.00 16.16 9.81
N THR A 484 -36.30 15.76 8.74
CA THR A 484 -36.89 15.67 7.41
C THR A 484 -37.66 14.37 7.25
N GLU A 485 -39.01 14.47 7.26
CA GLU A 485 -39.89 13.31 7.12
C GLU A 485 -40.07 12.90 5.65
N LYS A 486 -40.18 13.86 4.75
CA LYS A 486 -40.42 13.66 3.32
C LYS A 486 -39.91 14.83 2.51
N VAL A 487 -39.65 14.58 1.23
CA VAL A 487 -39.31 15.61 0.22
C VAL A 487 -40.31 15.49 -0.93
N ASP A 488 -41.08 16.52 -1.16
CA ASP A 488 -42.00 16.58 -2.30
C ASP A 488 -41.25 17.02 -3.56
N THR A 489 -41.47 16.30 -4.66
CA THR A 489 -40.75 16.50 -5.94
C THR A 489 -41.72 16.54 -7.11
N ARG A 490 -41.18 16.90 -8.29
CA ARG A 490 -41.90 16.81 -9.56
C ARG A 490 -40.99 16.13 -10.62
N ALA A 491 -40.28 15.14 -10.17
CA ALA A 491 -39.38 14.38 -10.99
C ALA A 491 -40.12 13.56 -12.06
N ARG A 492 -39.59 13.49 -13.27
CA ARG A 492 -40.13 12.65 -14.34
C ARG A 492 -38.98 12.06 -15.13
N GLY A 493 -38.95 10.76 -15.27
CA GLY A 493 -37.88 10.04 -16.02
C GLY A 493 -38.24 8.56 -16.14
N ARG A 494 -37.46 7.82 -16.92
CA ARG A 494 -37.56 6.35 -17.03
C ARG A 494 -36.62 5.65 -16.09
N ALA A 495 -35.43 6.20 -15.94
CA ALA A 495 -34.42 5.71 -15.00
C ALA A 495 -33.96 6.84 -14.09
N ALA A 496 -33.45 6.47 -12.95
CA ALA A 496 -32.86 7.40 -11.98
C ALA A 496 -31.58 6.82 -11.37
N SER A 497 -30.66 7.70 -10.99
CA SER A 497 -29.63 7.37 -10.00
C SER A 497 -29.73 8.31 -8.81
N LEU A 498 -29.41 7.77 -7.65
CA LEU A 498 -29.47 8.48 -6.37
C LEU A 498 -28.05 8.79 -5.90
N LYS A 499 -27.74 10.07 -5.69
CA LYS A 499 -26.51 10.50 -5.05
C LYS A 499 -26.80 11.05 -3.67
N ILE A 500 -26.04 10.59 -2.68
CA ILE A 500 -26.10 11.08 -1.30
C ILE A 500 -24.70 11.57 -0.95
N GLU A 501 -24.60 12.76 -0.36
CA GLU A 501 -23.32 13.36 -0.01
C GLU A 501 -23.38 14.22 1.25
N ASN A 502 -22.26 14.36 1.92
CA ASN A 502 -22.04 15.37 2.95
C ASN A 502 -21.15 16.49 2.39
N ILE A 503 -21.36 17.71 2.88
CA ILE A 503 -20.75 18.93 2.33
C ILE A 503 -20.01 19.77 3.37
N SER A 504 -20.09 19.40 4.64
CA SER A 504 -19.45 20.15 5.73
C SER A 504 -18.95 19.23 6.84
N SER A 505 -18.09 19.78 7.68
CA SER A 505 -17.55 19.07 8.84
C SER A 505 -18.64 18.65 9.83
N GLY A 506 -18.39 17.59 10.57
CA GLY A 506 -19.27 17.06 11.60
C GLY A 506 -20.48 16.29 11.06
N GLN A 507 -20.56 16.06 9.76
CA GLN A 507 -21.67 15.33 9.14
C GLN A 507 -21.37 13.83 9.05
N SER A 508 -22.34 13.03 9.47
CA SER A 508 -22.33 11.58 9.29
C SER A 508 -23.73 11.05 9.06
N TRP A 509 -23.82 9.98 8.28
CA TRP A 509 -25.12 9.37 8.01
C TRP A 509 -24.98 7.87 7.75
N ARG A 510 -26.08 7.17 8.07
CA ARG A 510 -26.29 5.78 7.69
C ARG A 510 -27.60 5.71 6.94
N TYR A 511 -27.53 5.48 5.64
CA TYR A 511 -28.70 5.40 4.77
C TYR A 511 -29.29 3.99 4.76
N GLY A 512 -30.60 3.91 4.72
CA GLY A 512 -31.35 2.67 4.60
C GLY A 512 -31.83 2.44 3.17
N THR A 513 -33.15 2.40 2.98
CA THR A 513 -33.76 2.08 1.69
C THR A 513 -34.37 3.33 1.05
N PHE A 514 -34.20 3.51 -0.25
CA PHE A 514 -34.91 4.55 -1.00
C PHE A 514 -36.40 4.22 -1.11
N ARG A 515 -37.22 5.12 -0.61
CA ARG A 515 -38.67 4.99 -0.67
C ARG A 515 -39.25 6.19 -1.43
N ALA A 516 -39.97 5.92 -2.52
CA ALA A 516 -40.56 6.96 -3.35
C ALA A 516 -42.02 6.66 -3.67
N ASP A 517 -42.83 7.72 -3.71
CA ASP A 517 -44.18 7.68 -4.24
C ASP A 517 -44.07 7.96 -5.75
N VAL A 518 -44.29 6.91 -6.53
CA VAL A 518 -44.11 6.93 -7.99
C VAL A 518 -45.43 6.66 -8.70
N GLN A 519 -45.67 7.34 -9.82
CA GLN A 519 -46.84 7.16 -10.64
C GLN A 519 -46.46 7.08 -12.12
N PRO A 520 -47.06 6.17 -12.92
CA PRO A 520 -46.92 6.17 -14.35
C PRO A 520 -47.34 7.51 -14.97
N ASP A 521 -46.54 8.04 -15.89
CA ASP A 521 -46.78 9.35 -16.53
C ASP A 521 -46.69 9.27 -18.08
N GLY A 522 -47.24 8.20 -18.65
CA GLY A 522 -47.29 8.00 -20.11
C GLY A 522 -46.04 7.39 -20.72
N ARG A 523 -46.13 7.16 -22.04
CA ARG A 523 -45.04 6.56 -22.84
C ARG A 523 -44.16 7.58 -23.59
N ARG A 524 -44.52 8.84 -23.57
CA ARG A 524 -43.84 9.96 -24.25
C ARG A 524 -43.45 11.05 -23.26
#